data_08f0d6eb953fb58326c33b2fdd5fa64d
#
_entry.id   08f0d6eb953fb58326c33b2fdd5fa64d
#
_cell.length_a   1.000
_cell.length_b   1.000
_cell.length_c   1.000
_cell.angle_alpha   90.00
_cell.angle_beta   90.00
_cell.angle_gamma   90.00
#
_symmetry.space_group_name_H-M   'P 1'
#
loop_
_entity.id
_entity.type
_entity.pdbx_description
1 polymer ?
#
loop_
_entity_poly.entity_id
_entity_poly.type
_entity_poly.pdbx_seq_one_letter_code
_entity_poly.pdbx_strand_id
1 'polypeptide(L)'
;MARIAGVDLPNNKRGEIGLTYIFGIGRSSAKQILDRCGIDYDIKVGDWNDEQVALIRNLINEEYKIEGELRSSVQMNIKRLMDIGCYRGIRHRIGLPVRGQSTKNNARTRKGKKKTVANKKKATK
;
A
#
# COMPACT_ATOMS: atom_id res chain seq x y z
N MET A 1 4.44 18.45 -13.75
CA MET A 1 4.02 17.44 -12.74
C MET A 1 4.41 16.06 -13.27
N ALA A 2 5.32 15.39 -12.58
CA ALA A 2 5.73 14.06 -13.03
C ALA A 2 4.60 13.03 -12.74
N ARG A 3 4.14 12.34 -13.78
CA ARG A 3 3.15 11.26 -13.67
C ARG A 3 3.79 9.93 -14.04
N ILE A 4 3.82 9.00 -13.09
CA ILE A 4 4.41 7.67 -13.25
C ILE A 4 3.37 6.63 -12.85
N ALA A 5 3.19 5.60 -13.69
CA ALA A 5 2.22 4.52 -13.46
C ALA A 5 0.78 4.99 -13.16
N GLY A 6 0.38 6.12 -13.76
CA GLY A 6 -0.95 6.71 -13.53
C GLY A 6 -1.08 7.53 -12.24
N VAL A 7 -0.01 7.62 -11.42
CA VAL A 7 0.01 8.38 -10.17
C VAL A 7 0.71 9.71 -10.38
N ASP A 8 0.09 10.80 -9.94
CA ASP A 8 0.69 12.13 -9.94
C ASP A 8 1.58 12.29 -8.70
N LEU A 9 2.86 12.55 -8.93
CA LEU A 9 3.83 12.69 -7.85
C LEU A 9 3.88 14.13 -7.34
N PRO A 10 4.00 14.35 -6.02
CA PRO A 10 4.07 15.69 -5.44
C PRO A 10 5.41 16.35 -5.76
N ASN A 11 5.37 17.48 -6.47
CA ASN A 11 6.57 18.22 -6.93
C ASN A 11 7.47 18.71 -5.79
N ASN A 12 6.90 19.01 -4.62
CA ASN A 12 7.61 19.59 -3.48
C ASN A 12 8.33 18.57 -2.60
N LYS A 13 8.21 17.27 -2.90
CA LYS A 13 8.85 16.19 -2.14
C LYS A 13 10.15 15.76 -2.80
N ARG A 14 11.11 15.30 -1.96
CA ARG A 14 12.34 14.67 -2.43
C ARG A 14 12.02 13.39 -3.20
N GLY A 15 12.87 13.02 -4.16
CA GLY A 15 12.67 11.86 -5.03
C GLY A 15 12.37 10.57 -4.27
N GLU A 16 13.16 10.29 -3.20
CA GLU A 16 12.93 9.09 -2.37
C GLU A 16 11.53 9.02 -1.74
N ILE A 17 10.97 10.19 -1.39
CA ILE A 17 9.63 10.26 -0.76
C ILE A 17 8.55 10.33 -1.85
N GLY A 18 8.80 11.06 -2.94
CA GLY A 18 7.86 11.17 -4.05
C GLY A 18 7.50 9.82 -4.65
N LEU A 19 8.47 8.94 -4.87
CA LEU A 19 8.23 7.59 -5.40
C LEU A 19 7.41 6.70 -4.46
N THR A 20 7.43 6.93 -3.15
CA THR A 20 6.61 6.13 -2.21
C THR A 20 5.12 6.39 -2.32
N TYR A 21 4.67 7.38 -3.08
CA TYR A 21 3.25 7.59 -3.39
C TYR A 21 2.69 6.53 -4.34
N ILE A 22 3.57 5.83 -5.06
CA ILE A 22 3.19 4.71 -5.93
C ILE A 22 3.01 3.46 -5.06
N PHE A 23 1.83 2.85 -5.13
CA PHE A 23 1.57 1.62 -4.38
C PHE A 23 2.47 0.48 -4.86
N GLY A 24 3.26 -0.06 -3.96
CA GLY A 24 4.25 -1.11 -4.21
C GLY A 24 5.70 -0.62 -4.15
N ILE A 25 5.94 0.68 -4.12
CA ILE A 25 7.26 1.26 -3.95
C ILE A 25 7.40 1.81 -2.54
N GLY A 26 8.29 1.19 -1.76
CA GLY A 26 8.71 1.69 -0.45
C GLY A 26 9.98 2.54 -0.53
N ARG A 27 10.44 3.08 0.59
CA ARG A 27 11.66 3.92 0.62
C ARG A 27 12.91 3.17 0.12
N SER A 28 13.07 1.90 0.48
CA SER A 28 14.20 1.09 0.01
C SER A 28 14.17 0.89 -1.51
N SER A 29 13.01 0.54 -2.06
CA SER A 29 12.83 0.40 -3.51
C SER A 29 13.02 1.73 -4.24
N ALA A 30 12.50 2.84 -3.66
CA ALA A 30 12.69 4.18 -4.22
C ALA A 30 14.17 4.54 -4.34
N LYS A 31 14.98 4.27 -3.31
CA LYS A 31 16.43 4.49 -3.35
C LYS A 31 17.10 3.65 -4.43
N GLN A 32 16.80 2.35 -4.51
CA GLN A 32 17.34 1.46 -5.53
C GLN A 32 17.02 1.93 -6.95
N ILE A 33 15.79 2.43 -7.18
CA ILE A 33 15.37 2.99 -8.47
C ILE A 33 16.20 4.24 -8.80
N LEU A 34 16.34 5.16 -7.85
CA LEU A 34 17.10 6.40 -8.05
C LEU A 34 18.60 6.13 -8.24
N ASP A 35 19.20 5.19 -7.50
CA ASP A 35 20.58 4.76 -7.67
C ASP A 35 20.86 4.26 -9.09
N ARG A 36 19.97 3.41 -9.61
CA ARG A 36 20.12 2.85 -10.96
C ARG A 36 19.92 3.90 -12.05
N CYS A 37 19.10 4.91 -11.79
CA CYS A 37 18.91 6.04 -12.71
C CYS A 37 19.99 7.12 -12.57
N GLY A 38 20.90 7.00 -11.58
CA GLY A 38 21.94 7.99 -11.29
C GLY A 38 21.39 9.34 -10.81
N ILE A 39 20.26 9.30 -10.08
CA ILE A 39 19.56 10.51 -9.60
C ILE A 39 19.75 10.59 -8.08
N ASP A 40 20.14 11.76 -7.58
CA ASP A 40 20.25 12.00 -6.14
C ASP A 40 18.86 11.94 -5.47
N TYR A 41 18.81 11.33 -4.29
CA TYR A 41 17.59 11.15 -3.50
C TYR A 41 16.96 12.46 -3.04
N ASP A 42 17.78 13.49 -2.82
CA ASP A 42 17.37 14.77 -2.26
C ASP A 42 16.80 15.72 -3.30
N ILE A 43 17.02 15.46 -4.59
CA ILE A 43 16.42 16.24 -5.68
C ILE A 43 14.89 16.11 -5.59
N LYS A 44 14.19 17.24 -5.67
CA LYS A 44 12.74 17.26 -5.67
C LYS A 44 12.18 16.69 -6.97
N VAL A 45 11.02 16.06 -6.87
CA VAL A 45 10.32 15.49 -8.04
C VAL A 45 10.05 16.55 -9.11
N GLY A 46 9.78 17.81 -8.70
CA GLY A 46 9.54 18.93 -9.62
C GLY A 46 10.76 19.37 -10.42
N ASP A 47 11.96 19.03 -9.95
CA ASP A 47 13.23 19.44 -10.58
C ASP A 47 13.79 18.32 -11.50
N TRP A 48 13.09 17.21 -11.66
CA TRP A 48 13.49 16.14 -12.58
C TRP A 48 13.29 16.53 -14.04
N ASN A 49 14.27 16.19 -14.86
CA ASN A 49 14.17 16.34 -16.31
C ASN A 49 13.27 15.24 -16.91
N ASP A 50 12.70 15.52 -18.08
CA ASP A 50 11.85 14.53 -18.78
C ASP A 50 12.57 13.23 -19.08
N GLU A 51 13.88 13.26 -19.36
CA GLU A 51 14.73 12.06 -19.55
C GLU A 51 14.82 11.23 -18.27
N GLN A 52 15.03 11.87 -17.12
CA GLN A 52 15.06 11.18 -15.82
C GLN A 52 13.72 10.52 -15.48
N VAL A 53 12.63 11.23 -15.75
CA VAL A 53 11.27 10.69 -15.57
C VAL A 53 11.03 9.49 -16.48
N ALA A 54 11.51 9.54 -17.73
CA ALA A 54 11.41 8.43 -18.68
C ALA A 54 12.21 7.21 -18.21
N LEU A 55 13.46 7.40 -17.73
CA LEU A 55 14.30 6.33 -17.18
C LEU A 55 13.64 5.66 -15.99
N ILE A 56 13.15 6.46 -15.02
CA ILE A 56 12.44 5.94 -13.84
C ILE A 56 11.21 5.13 -14.27
N ARG A 57 10.43 5.63 -15.22
CA ARG A 57 9.22 4.96 -15.72
C ARG A 57 9.54 3.61 -16.37
N ASN A 58 10.55 3.56 -17.22
CA ASN A 58 10.96 2.33 -17.90
C ASN A 58 11.43 1.28 -16.89
N LEU A 59 12.31 1.66 -15.96
CA LEU A 59 12.82 0.75 -14.93
C LEU A 59 11.71 0.22 -14.02
N ILE A 60 10.76 1.07 -13.64
CA ILE A 60 9.62 0.64 -12.82
C ILE A 60 8.74 -0.36 -13.59
N ASN A 61 8.44 -0.09 -14.86
CA ASN A 61 7.59 -0.97 -15.67
C ASN A 61 8.24 -2.34 -15.94
N GLU A 62 9.56 -2.40 -16.04
CA GLU A 62 10.28 -3.64 -16.31
C GLU A 62 10.44 -4.54 -15.08
N GLU A 63 10.72 -3.94 -13.93
CA GLU A 63 11.15 -4.72 -12.75
C GLU A 63 10.12 -4.78 -11.62
N TYR A 64 9.17 -3.85 -11.56
CA TYR A 64 8.29 -3.72 -10.40
C TYR A 64 6.83 -3.96 -10.75
N LYS A 65 6.20 -4.82 -9.95
CA LYS A 65 4.74 -4.92 -9.94
C LYS A 65 4.18 -3.85 -9.03
N ILE A 66 3.40 -2.95 -9.61
CA ILE A 66 2.90 -1.77 -8.90
C ILE A 66 1.40 -1.57 -9.12
N GLU A 67 0.82 -0.68 -8.34
CA GLU A 67 -0.57 -0.20 -8.45
C GLU A 67 -1.60 -1.30 -8.73
N GLY A 68 -2.29 -1.26 -9.85
CA GLY A 68 -3.39 -2.15 -10.19
C GLY A 68 -2.99 -3.62 -10.27
N GLU A 69 -1.83 -3.92 -10.85
CA GLU A 69 -1.32 -5.29 -10.97
C GLU A 69 -1.00 -5.90 -9.60
N LEU A 70 -0.33 -5.12 -8.74
CA LEU A 70 0.00 -5.56 -7.39
C LEU A 70 -1.27 -5.73 -6.54
N ARG A 71 -2.22 -4.78 -6.61
CA ARG A 71 -3.50 -4.87 -5.90
C ARG A 71 -4.28 -6.12 -6.31
N SER A 72 -4.36 -6.40 -7.60
CA SER A 72 -5.01 -7.58 -8.14
C SER A 72 -4.34 -8.86 -7.66
N SER A 73 -3.00 -8.91 -7.70
CA SER A 73 -2.22 -10.05 -7.22
C SER A 73 -2.46 -10.31 -5.72
N VAL A 74 -2.46 -9.27 -4.90
CA VAL A 74 -2.74 -9.38 -3.46
C VAL A 74 -4.16 -9.89 -3.21
N GLN A 75 -5.16 -9.36 -3.94
CA GLN A 75 -6.55 -9.82 -3.80
C GLN A 75 -6.72 -11.27 -4.23
N MET A 76 -6.08 -11.68 -5.32
CA MET A 76 -6.10 -13.09 -5.76
C MET A 76 -5.47 -14.02 -4.72
N ASN A 77 -4.36 -13.61 -4.11
CA ASN A 77 -3.72 -14.38 -3.04
C ASN A 77 -4.63 -14.53 -1.81
N ILE A 78 -5.32 -13.46 -1.41
CA ILE A 78 -6.30 -13.50 -0.31
C ILE A 78 -7.48 -14.41 -0.68
N LYS A 79 -8.02 -14.28 -1.90
CA LYS A 79 -9.11 -15.14 -2.39
C LYS A 79 -8.71 -16.61 -2.35
N ARG A 80 -7.52 -16.95 -2.85
CA ARG A 80 -6.99 -18.31 -2.80
C ARG A 80 -6.94 -18.88 -1.38
N LEU A 81 -6.49 -18.09 -0.40
CA LEU A 81 -6.49 -18.50 1.01
C LEU A 81 -7.91 -18.78 1.54
N MET A 82 -8.89 -17.96 1.13
CA MET A 82 -10.29 -18.15 1.51
C MET A 82 -10.89 -19.41 0.86
N ASP A 83 -10.57 -19.67 -0.40
CA ASP A 83 -11.06 -20.82 -1.16
C ASP A 83 -10.50 -22.14 -0.62
N ILE A 84 -9.23 -22.17 -0.20
CA ILE A 84 -8.60 -23.30 0.47
C ILE A 84 -9.22 -23.56 1.86
N GLY A 85 -9.86 -22.55 2.48
CA GLY A 85 -10.45 -22.66 3.82
C GLY A 85 -9.44 -22.72 4.96
N CYS A 86 -8.19 -22.28 4.75
CA CYS A 86 -7.18 -22.27 5.78
C CYS A 86 -7.48 -21.22 6.87
N TYR A 87 -6.85 -21.34 8.05
CA TYR A 87 -7.05 -20.40 9.17
C TYR A 87 -6.92 -18.93 8.73
N ARG A 88 -5.87 -18.56 7.98
CA ARG A 88 -5.68 -17.20 7.48
C ARG A 88 -6.81 -16.75 6.56
N GLY A 89 -7.29 -17.64 5.70
CA GLY A 89 -8.43 -17.37 4.81
C GLY A 89 -9.71 -17.09 5.58
N ILE A 90 -10.00 -17.90 6.60
CA ILE A 90 -11.16 -17.69 7.49
C ILE A 90 -11.04 -16.34 8.20
N ARG A 91 -9.86 -15.99 8.71
CA ARG A 91 -9.62 -14.68 9.35
C ARG A 91 -9.81 -13.50 8.39
N HIS A 92 -9.37 -13.63 7.13
CA HIS A 92 -9.63 -12.63 6.09
C HIS A 92 -11.13 -12.47 5.83
N ARG A 93 -11.88 -13.57 5.72
CA ARG A 93 -13.33 -13.57 5.46
C ARG A 93 -14.11 -12.86 6.58
N ILE A 94 -13.72 -13.07 7.83
CA ILE A 94 -14.38 -12.49 9.01
C ILE A 94 -13.90 -11.06 9.30
N GLY A 95 -12.80 -10.60 8.67
CA GLY A 95 -12.21 -9.28 8.94
C GLY A 95 -11.47 -9.20 10.28
N LEU A 96 -10.85 -10.29 10.71
CA LEU A 96 -10.07 -10.36 11.94
C LEU A 96 -8.56 -10.43 11.67
N PRO A 97 -7.68 -10.13 12.65
CA PRO A 97 -6.24 -10.29 12.50
C PRO A 97 -5.86 -11.72 12.11
N VAL A 98 -4.92 -11.83 11.17
CA VAL A 98 -4.53 -13.11 10.54
C VAL A 98 -3.28 -13.75 11.15
N ARG A 99 -2.54 -13.01 12.00
CA ARG A 99 -1.26 -13.43 12.58
C ARG A 99 -1.35 -13.81 14.06
N GLY A 100 -2.49 -14.29 14.52
CA GLY A 100 -2.66 -14.77 15.90
C GLY A 100 -2.77 -13.68 16.96
N GLN A 101 -2.94 -12.41 16.59
CA GLN A 101 -3.11 -11.33 17.56
C GLN A 101 -4.40 -11.52 18.37
N SER A 102 -4.38 -11.08 19.62
CA SER A 102 -5.55 -11.09 20.49
C SER A 102 -6.67 -10.20 19.96
N THR A 103 -7.89 -10.67 20.02
CA THR A 103 -9.09 -9.97 19.55
C THR A 103 -10.03 -9.52 20.67
N LYS A 104 -9.71 -9.88 21.92
CA LYS A 104 -10.56 -9.56 23.09
C LYS A 104 -10.73 -8.04 23.27
N ASN A 105 -9.64 -7.28 23.24
CA ASN A 105 -9.64 -5.86 23.57
C ASN A 105 -9.44 -4.95 22.36
N ASN A 106 -8.42 -5.17 21.56
CA ASN A 106 -7.91 -4.26 20.51
C ASN A 106 -8.25 -4.78 19.09
N ALA A 107 -7.28 -4.78 18.20
CA ALA A 107 -7.42 -5.16 16.79
C ALA A 107 -8.34 -4.22 15.97
N ARG A 108 -8.33 -2.92 16.31
CA ARG A 108 -9.21 -1.93 15.68
C ARG A 108 -8.94 -1.69 14.22
N THR A 109 -7.69 -1.83 13.77
CA THR A 109 -7.32 -1.70 12.35
C THR A 109 -8.13 -2.65 11.46
N ARG A 110 -8.34 -3.89 11.93
CA ARG A 110 -9.12 -4.90 11.19
C ARG A 110 -10.61 -4.83 11.48
N LYS A 111 -10.99 -4.64 12.73
CA LYS A 111 -12.40 -4.59 13.18
C LYS A 111 -13.10 -3.27 12.83
N GLY A 112 -12.36 -2.20 12.61
CA GLY A 112 -12.89 -0.86 12.43
C GLY A 112 -13.22 -0.16 13.75
N LYS A 113 -13.87 0.99 13.68
CA LYS A 113 -14.26 1.80 14.84
C LYS A 113 -15.20 1.00 15.76
N LYS A 114 -15.15 1.29 17.06
CA LYS A 114 -16.10 0.73 18.03
C LYS A 114 -17.51 1.17 17.64
N LYS A 115 -18.41 0.20 17.45
CA LYS A 115 -19.84 0.46 17.25
C LYS A 115 -20.53 0.27 18.59
N THR A 116 -21.15 1.32 19.10
CA THR A 116 -22.07 1.21 20.25
C THR A 116 -23.31 0.47 19.79
N VAL A 117 -23.69 -0.57 20.54
CA VAL A 117 -24.99 -1.23 20.35
C VAL A 117 -26.05 -0.24 20.88
N ALA A 118 -26.78 0.40 19.97
CA ALA A 118 -27.98 1.15 20.32
C ALA A 118 -28.98 0.16 20.89
N ASN A 119 -29.70 0.51 21.96
CA ASN A 119 -30.68 -0.31 22.67
C ASN A 119 -30.11 -1.36 23.65
N LYS A 120 -29.18 -0.98 24.51
CA LYS A 120 -29.20 -1.57 25.84
C LYS A 120 -30.57 -1.20 26.42
N LYS A 121 -31.46 -2.18 26.59
CA LYS A 121 -32.72 -1.98 27.30
C LYS A 121 -32.47 -1.12 28.54
N LYS A 122 -33.10 0.06 28.61
CA LYS A 122 -33.14 0.81 29.84
C LYS A 122 -33.71 -0.15 30.88
N ALA A 123 -32.97 -0.39 31.96
CA ALA A 123 -33.50 -1.16 33.07
C ALA A 123 -34.84 -0.52 33.41
N THR A 124 -35.93 -1.24 33.21
CA THR A 124 -37.23 -0.87 33.75
C THR A 124 -37.08 -0.87 35.28
N LYS A 125 -37.29 0.30 35.89
CA LYS A 125 -37.42 0.40 37.33
C LYS A 125 -38.59 -0.42 37.81
#